data_6a833f2f76aa9dbea3a65493168d988e
#
_entry.id   6a833f2f76aa9dbea3a65493168d988e
#
_cell.length_a   1.000
_cell.length_b   1.000
_cell.length_c   1.000
_cell.angle_alpha   90.00
_cell.angle_beta   90.00
_cell.angle_gamma   90.00
#
_symmetry.space_group_name_H-M   'P 1'
#
loop_
_entity.id
_entity.type
_entity.pdbx_description
1 polymer ?
#
loop_
_entity_poly.entity_id
_entity_poly.type
_entity_poly.pdbx_seq_one_letter_code
_entity_poly.pdbx_strand_id
1 'polypeptide(L)'
;DIVHMATYAPLFAHVDGWQWRPDLIWYDNLRSVRSCSYYVQQMYAHNTGTHVLKATENGKPLAGNEGQDGLFASAVWDAAKKEVIVKVVNVSEKAQEVKLNFAGLKKSQKPQLVDITTYHSDDLYADNTLDNPTAIVPQVQTADGAALDVANVPAKTFAMYRFKVEGRK
;
A
#
# COMPACT_ATOMS: atom_id res chain seq x y z
N ASP A 1 -7.79 16.29 -4.53
CA ASP A 1 -8.73 17.44 -4.60
C ASP A 1 -9.90 17.20 -5.53
N ILE A 2 -9.83 16.19 -6.42
CA ILE A 2 -10.83 15.97 -7.47
C ILE A 2 -11.65 14.71 -7.18
N VAL A 3 -11.03 13.64 -6.68
CA VAL A 3 -11.72 12.41 -6.36
C VAL A 3 -12.19 12.42 -4.92
N HIS A 4 -13.51 12.47 -4.72
CA HIS A 4 -14.12 12.48 -3.39
C HIS A 4 -14.64 11.10 -2.96
N MET A 5 -14.92 10.22 -3.92
CA MET A 5 -15.42 8.88 -3.66
C MET A 5 -15.02 7.94 -4.81
N ALA A 6 -14.67 6.73 -4.46
CA ALA A 6 -14.44 5.65 -5.42
C ALA A 6 -15.19 4.40 -4.96
N THR A 7 -15.76 3.67 -5.91
CA THR A 7 -16.45 2.41 -5.68
C THR A 7 -15.85 1.32 -6.55
N TYR A 8 -16.02 0.08 -6.16
CA TYR A 8 -15.56 -1.08 -6.91
C TYR A 8 -16.77 -1.83 -7.48
N ALA A 9 -16.71 -2.18 -8.75
CA ALA A 9 -17.76 -2.92 -9.43
C ALA A 9 -17.19 -4.01 -10.36
N PRO A 10 -17.70 -5.24 -10.28
CA PRO A 10 -18.69 -5.74 -9.32
C PRO A 10 -18.11 -5.95 -7.91
N LEU A 11 -18.96 -5.77 -6.90
CA LEU A 11 -18.59 -6.02 -5.51
C LEU A 11 -18.59 -7.51 -5.19
N PHE A 12 -19.58 -8.26 -5.69
CA PHE A 12 -19.79 -9.68 -5.48
C PHE A 12 -19.98 -10.42 -6.79
N ALA A 13 -19.37 -11.60 -6.91
CA ALA A 13 -19.62 -12.50 -8.04
C ALA A 13 -19.68 -13.97 -7.55
N HIS A 14 -20.71 -14.68 -8.02
CA HIS A 14 -20.80 -16.12 -7.81
C HIS A 14 -19.82 -16.85 -8.75
N VAL A 15 -19.09 -17.84 -8.26
CA VAL A 15 -18.04 -18.53 -9.04
C VAL A 15 -18.56 -19.22 -10.29
N ASP A 16 -19.85 -19.62 -10.32
CA ASP A 16 -20.49 -20.28 -11.47
C ASP A 16 -21.34 -19.33 -12.32
N GLY A 17 -21.45 -18.03 -11.97
CA GLY A 17 -22.39 -17.12 -12.60
C GLY A 17 -21.88 -15.69 -12.79
N TRP A 18 -20.63 -15.52 -13.13
CA TRP A 18 -20.01 -14.22 -13.38
C TRP A 18 -19.99 -13.86 -14.87
N GLN A 19 -19.92 -12.55 -15.17
CA GLN A 19 -19.85 -12.05 -16.55
C GLN A 19 -18.46 -11.55 -16.96
N TRP A 20 -17.69 -11.02 -16.02
CA TRP A 20 -16.33 -10.53 -16.25
C TRP A 20 -15.49 -10.59 -14.97
N ARG A 21 -14.22 -10.31 -15.11
CA ARG A 21 -13.23 -10.14 -14.03
C ARG A 21 -12.54 -8.77 -14.19
N PRO A 22 -11.99 -8.21 -13.13
CA PRO A 22 -11.94 -8.70 -11.75
C PRO A 22 -13.19 -8.36 -10.94
N ASP A 23 -13.52 -9.21 -9.97
CA ASP A 23 -14.57 -8.98 -8.98
C ASP A 23 -13.94 -8.89 -7.58
N LEU A 24 -14.54 -8.12 -6.66
CA LEU A 24 -13.90 -7.86 -5.38
C LEU A 24 -13.97 -9.04 -4.43
N ILE A 25 -15.14 -9.68 -4.33
CA ILE A 25 -15.40 -10.84 -3.48
C ILE A 25 -16.08 -11.93 -4.32
N TRP A 26 -15.46 -13.09 -4.36
CA TRP A 26 -16.02 -14.28 -4.98
C TRP A 26 -16.71 -15.14 -3.94
N TYR A 27 -17.79 -15.80 -4.30
CA TYR A 27 -18.53 -16.67 -3.39
C TYR A 27 -19.18 -17.85 -4.11
N ASP A 28 -19.42 -18.92 -3.35
CA ASP A 28 -20.36 -19.99 -3.65
C ASP A 28 -21.48 -19.98 -2.62
N ASN A 29 -22.31 -21.02 -2.57
CA ASN A 29 -23.45 -21.09 -1.62
C ASN A 29 -23.05 -21.16 -0.14
N LEU A 30 -21.77 -21.44 0.18
CA LEU A 30 -21.31 -21.72 1.53
C LEU A 30 -20.07 -20.90 1.92
N ARG A 31 -19.26 -20.45 0.96
CA ARG A 31 -17.94 -19.83 1.19
C ARG A 31 -17.81 -18.52 0.44
N SER A 32 -16.90 -17.70 0.88
CA SER A 32 -16.48 -16.51 0.16
C SER A 32 -14.96 -16.32 0.21
N VAL A 33 -14.39 -15.68 -0.80
CA VAL A 33 -12.97 -15.37 -0.86
C VAL A 33 -12.76 -13.91 -1.30
N ARG A 34 -11.81 -13.26 -0.69
CA ARG A 34 -11.36 -11.91 -1.03
C ARG A 34 -10.37 -12.00 -2.17
N SER A 35 -10.64 -11.28 -3.25
CA SER A 35 -9.68 -11.16 -4.36
C SER A 35 -8.45 -10.34 -3.98
N CYS A 36 -7.44 -10.35 -4.84
CA CYS A 36 -6.27 -9.49 -4.69
C CYS A 36 -6.64 -8.02 -4.63
N SER A 37 -7.60 -7.57 -5.44
CA SER A 37 -8.13 -6.21 -5.43
C SER A 37 -8.77 -5.82 -4.10
N TYR A 38 -9.41 -6.76 -3.41
CA TYR A 38 -9.98 -6.51 -2.08
C TYR A 38 -8.91 -6.07 -1.08
N TYR A 39 -7.78 -6.77 -1.03
CA TYR A 39 -6.72 -6.44 -0.08
C TYR A 39 -6.08 -5.10 -0.37
N VAL A 40 -5.90 -4.73 -1.64
CA VAL A 40 -5.43 -3.39 -2.01
C VAL A 40 -6.41 -2.32 -1.53
N GLN A 41 -7.72 -2.49 -1.80
CA GLN A 41 -8.74 -1.57 -1.32
C GLN A 41 -8.75 -1.46 0.22
N GLN A 42 -8.63 -2.58 0.92
CA GLN A 42 -8.58 -2.63 2.38
C GLN A 42 -7.36 -1.88 2.93
N MET A 43 -6.17 -2.10 2.35
CA MET A 43 -4.96 -1.41 2.78
C MET A 43 -5.10 0.11 2.63
N TYR A 44 -5.67 0.60 1.54
CA TYR A 44 -5.92 2.03 1.37
C TYR A 44 -7.00 2.54 2.31
N ALA A 45 -8.14 1.85 2.43
CA ALA A 45 -9.29 2.28 3.23
C ALA A 45 -8.98 2.40 4.73
N HIS A 46 -8.15 1.51 5.26
CA HIS A 46 -7.75 1.55 6.67
C HIS A 46 -6.59 2.51 6.97
N ASN A 47 -5.99 3.09 5.95
CA ASN A 47 -4.81 3.95 6.05
C ASN A 47 -4.97 5.25 5.22
N THR A 48 -6.13 5.87 5.33
CA THR A 48 -6.48 7.10 4.61
C THR A 48 -5.73 8.33 5.12
N GLY A 49 -5.39 8.37 6.42
CA GLY A 49 -4.86 9.56 7.06
C GLY A 49 -5.87 10.71 7.13
N THR A 50 -5.40 11.88 7.55
CA THR A 50 -6.21 13.12 7.66
C THR A 50 -5.79 14.18 6.64
N HIS A 51 -4.56 14.12 6.14
CA HIS A 51 -3.99 15.08 5.18
C HIS A 51 -3.12 14.35 4.17
N VAL A 52 -3.24 14.73 2.92
CA VAL A 52 -2.33 14.26 1.85
C VAL A 52 -1.00 15.01 1.96
N LEU A 53 0.10 14.28 1.88
CA LEU A 53 1.44 14.81 1.85
C LEU A 53 1.99 14.75 0.41
N LYS A 54 2.80 15.74 0.05
CA LYS A 54 3.47 15.75 -1.25
C LYS A 54 4.61 14.72 -1.25
N ALA A 55 4.52 13.72 -2.15
CA ALA A 55 5.57 12.74 -2.39
C ALA A 55 6.23 13.03 -3.75
N THR A 56 7.55 13.22 -3.75
CA THR A 56 8.29 13.55 -4.97
C THR A 56 9.65 12.88 -4.99
N GLU A 57 10.15 12.58 -6.18
CA GLU A 57 11.52 12.23 -6.46
C GLU A 57 12.12 13.27 -7.42
N ASN A 58 13.25 13.86 -7.04
CA ASN A 58 13.88 14.93 -7.84
C ASN A 58 12.93 16.06 -8.25
N GLY A 59 11.96 16.39 -7.34
CA GLY A 59 10.96 17.43 -7.55
C GLY A 59 9.75 17.01 -8.40
N LYS A 60 9.74 15.81 -8.99
CA LYS A 60 8.62 15.25 -9.77
C LYS A 60 7.74 14.33 -8.90
N PRO A 61 6.43 14.27 -9.12
CA PRO A 61 5.58 13.27 -8.44
C PRO A 61 6.05 11.85 -8.72
N LEU A 62 5.97 10.97 -7.72
CA LEU A 62 6.28 9.54 -7.85
C LEU A 62 5.10 8.80 -8.49
N ALA A 63 4.99 8.89 -9.80
CA ALA A 63 3.86 8.40 -10.60
C ALA A 63 4.30 7.48 -11.77
N GLY A 64 5.44 6.80 -11.63
CA GLY A 64 5.96 5.91 -12.66
C GLY A 64 6.40 6.60 -13.95
N ASN A 65 6.81 7.88 -13.87
CA ASN A 65 7.32 8.62 -15.00
C ASN A 65 8.66 8.07 -15.49
N GLU A 66 9.11 8.52 -16.66
CA GLU A 66 10.42 8.17 -17.18
C GLU A 66 11.53 8.48 -16.15
N GLY A 67 12.43 7.52 -15.92
CA GLY A 67 13.50 7.60 -14.93
C GLY A 67 13.07 7.25 -13.50
N GLN A 68 11.83 6.82 -13.28
CA GLN A 68 11.32 6.33 -12.00
C GLN A 68 11.13 4.79 -11.98
N ASP A 69 11.49 4.11 -13.05
CA ASP A 69 11.52 2.64 -13.20
C ASP A 69 10.22 1.93 -12.72
N GLY A 70 9.06 2.53 -12.96
CA GLY A 70 7.77 1.98 -12.56
C GLY A 70 7.46 2.14 -11.07
N LEU A 71 8.10 3.09 -10.39
CA LEU A 71 7.84 3.39 -8.99
C LEU A 71 6.69 4.39 -8.86
N PHE A 72 5.71 4.07 -8.00
CA PHE A 72 4.60 4.95 -7.63
C PHE A 72 4.60 5.14 -6.13
N ALA A 73 4.32 6.34 -5.65
CA ALA A 73 4.18 6.55 -4.22
C ALA A 73 3.15 7.62 -3.87
N SER A 74 2.55 7.46 -2.71
CA SER A 74 1.73 8.46 -2.06
C SER A 74 2.03 8.48 -0.57
N ALA A 75 1.80 9.62 0.07
CA ALA A 75 1.99 9.75 1.50
C ALA A 75 0.84 10.53 2.13
N VAL A 76 0.49 10.15 3.36
CA VAL A 76 -0.54 10.84 4.14
C VAL A 76 -0.07 11.02 5.58
N TRP A 77 -0.60 12.05 6.23
CA TRP A 77 -0.47 12.29 7.66
C TRP A 77 -1.75 11.88 8.37
N ASP A 78 -1.64 11.08 9.41
CA ASP A 78 -2.71 10.78 10.37
C ASP A 78 -2.49 11.60 11.64
N ALA A 79 -3.29 12.65 11.81
CA ALA A 79 -3.14 13.57 12.94
C ALA A 79 -3.52 12.92 14.28
N ALA A 80 -4.47 11.98 14.29
CA ALA A 80 -4.90 11.30 15.50
C ALA A 80 -3.83 10.35 16.02
N LYS A 81 -3.19 9.61 15.12
CA LYS A 81 -2.12 8.69 15.45
C LYS A 81 -0.74 9.33 15.49
N LYS A 82 -0.60 10.55 14.96
CA LYS A 82 0.68 11.24 14.72
C LYS A 82 1.62 10.37 13.87
N GLU A 83 1.11 9.88 12.79
CA GLU A 83 1.83 8.98 11.89
C GLU A 83 1.90 9.55 10.47
N VAL A 84 3.04 9.37 9.84
CA VAL A 84 3.19 9.45 8.40
C VAL A 84 3.04 8.05 7.83
N ILE A 85 2.15 7.90 6.85
CA ILE A 85 1.92 6.63 6.16
C ILE A 85 2.39 6.81 4.73
N VAL A 86 3.45 6.10 4.35
CA VAL A 86 4.03 6.10 3.01
C VAL A 86 3.61 4.82 2.31
N LYS A 87 2.99 4.96 1.15
CA LYS A 87 2.55 3.86 0.29
C LYS A 87 3.39 3.87 -0.96
N VAL A 88 4.07 2.76 -1.26
CA VAL A 88 4.98 2.63 -2.41
C VAL A 88 4.57 1.41 -3.21
N VAL A 89 4.43 1.57 -4.52
CA VAL A 89 4.17 0.48 -5.47
C VAL A 89 5.34 0.40 -6.44
N ASN A 90 5.98 -0.75 -6.47
CA ASN A 90 6.99 -1.09 -7.44
C ASN A 90 6.40 -2.11 -8.44
N VAL A 91 6.12 -1.66 -9.67
CA VAL A 91 5.58 -2.53 -10.73
C VAL A 91 6.69 -3.12 -11.60
N SER A 92 7.95 -2.79 -11.32
CA SER A 92 9.08 -3.28 -12.10
C SER A 92 9.46 -4.74 -11.75
N GLU A 93 10.28 -5.35 -12.61
CA GLU A 93 10.81 -6.70 -12.42
C GLU A 93 12.02 -6.75 -11.46
N LYS A 94 12.39 -5.63 -10.85
CA LYS A 94 13.56 -5.51 -9.97
C LYS A 94 13.17 -4.91 -8.64
N ALA A 95 13.85 -5.32 -7.57
CA ALA A 95 13.79 -4.61 -6.30
C ALA A 95 14.40 -3.20 -6.46
N GLN A 96 13.80 -2.22 -5.78
CA GLN A 96 14.25 -0.84 -5.79
C GLN A 96 14.56 -0.35 -4.37
N GLU A 97 15.69 0.31 -4.22
CA GLU A 97 16.03 1.01 -2.97
C GLU A 97 15.49 2.43 -3.02
N VAL A 98 14.62 2.75 -2.08
CA VAL A 98 13.97 4.05 -1.95
C VAL A 98 14.51 4.77 -0.72
N LYS A 99 15.29 5.81 -0.91
CA LYS A 99 15.74 6.66 0.19
C LYS A 99 14.62 7.60 0.61
N LEU A 100 14.19 7.47 1.87
CA LEU A 100 13.11 8.26 2.43
C LEU A 100 13.65 9.58 3.03
N ASN A 101 13.07 10.70 2.62
CA ASN A 101 13.38 12.01 3.16
C ASN A 101 12.11 12.71 3.62
N PHE A 102 11.99 12.98 4.90
CA PHE A 102 10.85 13.63 5.53
C PHE A 102 11.12 15.13 5.69
N ALA A 103 10.71 15.91 4.67
CA ALA A 103 10.84 17.36 4.71
C ALA A 103 9.82 18.01 5.68
N GLY A 104 10.18 19.15 6.25
CA GLY A 104 9.29 19.96 7.11
C GLY A 104 9.22 19.52 8.57
N LEU A 105 9.91 18.46 8.95
CA LEU A 105 10.04 18.07 10.36
C LEU A 105 10.99 19.00 11.11
N LYS A 106 10.70 19.24 12.41
CA LYS A 106 11.65 19.92 13.31
C LYS A 106 12.85 19.01 13.58
N LYS A 107 14.02 19.59 13.87
CA LYS A 107 15.25 18.84 14.18
C LYS A 107 15.08 17.80 15.31
N SER A 108 14.15 18.03 16.23
CA SER A 108 13.82 17.12 17.34
C SER A 108 12.87 16.00 16.94
N GLN A 109 12.22 16.08 15.77
CA GLN A 109 11.27 15.08 15.30
C GLN A 109 11.99 14.10 14.37
N LYS A 110 12.07 12.85 14.80
CA LYS A 110 12.62 11.76 14.00
C LYS A 110 11.52 10.75 13.75
N PRO A 111 11.20 10.44 12.48
CA PRO A 111 10.27 9.38 12.17
C PRO A 111 10.79 8.04 12.68
N GLN A 112 9.95 7.31 13.39
CA GLN A 112 10.25 5.98 13.92
C GLN A 112 9.35 4.98 13.23
N LEU A 113 9.91 3.97 12.59
CA LEU A 113 9.15 2.96 11.90
C LEU A 113 8.31 2.14 12.88
N VAL A 114 7.01 2.08 12.66
CA VAL A 114 6.04 1.31 13.46
C VAL A 114 5.86 -0.07 12.87
N ASP A 115 5.54 -0.13 11.59
CA ASP A 115 5.35 -1.38 10.86
C ASP A 115 5.57 -1.18 9.36
N ILE A 116 5.75 -2.30 8.68
CA ILE A 116 5.76 -2.42 7.22
C ILE A 116 4.69 -3.45 6.86
N THR A 117 3.76 -3.06 6.01
CA THR A 117 2.83 -4.00 5.38
C THR A 117 3.24 -4.18 3.93
N THR A 118 3.49 -5.41 3.51
CA THR A 118 3.81 -5.77 2.12
C THR A 118 2.71 -6.61 1.51
N TYR A 119 2.41 -6.36 0.24
CA TYR A 119 1.51 -7.14 -0.57
C TYR A 119 2.19 -7.46 -1.89
N HIS A 120 2.46 -8.73 -2.14
CA HIS A 120 3.35 -9.19 -3.20
C HIS A 120 2.89 -10.51 -3.79
N SER A 121 3.13 -10.70 -5.08
CA SER A 121 3.09 -11.98 -5.77
C SER A 121 4.13 -12.00 -6.89
N ASP A 122 4.89 -13.08 -7.00
CA ASP A 122 5.79 -13.33 -8.12
C ASP A 122 5.02 -13.58 -9.42
N ASP A 123 3.85 -14.23 -9.31
CA ASP A 123 2.94 -14.48 -10.41
C ASP A 123 1.86 -13.41 -10.48
N LEU A 124 1.84 -12.60 -11.55
CA LEU A 124 0.85 -11.54 -11.78
C LEU A 124 -0.56 -12.07 -12.09
N TYR A 125 -0.69 -13.34 -12.42
CA TYR A 125 -1.96 -14.01 -12.70
C TYR A 125 -2.49 -14.81 -11.52
N ALA A 126 -1.71 -14.94 -10.45
CA ALA A 126 -2.16 -15.60 -9.25
C ALA A 126 -3.30 -14.83 -8.57
N ASP A 127 -4.28 -15.55 -8.05
CA ASP A 127 -5.41 -15.01 -7.33
C ASP A 127 -5.78 -15.92 -6.15
N ASN A 128 -6.51 -15.37 -5.21
CA ASN A 128 -7.11 -16.15 -4.13
C ASN A 128 -8.33 -16.90 -4.66
N THR A 129 -8.49 -18.15 -4.25
CA THR A 129 -9.60 -19.01 -4.65
C THR A 129 -10.36 -19.51 -3.44
N LEU A 130 -11.57 -20.05 -3.63
CA LEU A 130 -12.35 -20.66 -2.54
C LEU A 130 -11.60 -21.82 -1.85
N ASP A 131 -10.74 -22.52 -2.58
CA ASP A 131 -9.95 -23.63 -2.05
C ASP A 131 -8.60 -23.16 -1.46
N ASN A 132 -8.12 -22.00 -1.86
CA ASN A 132 -6.93 -21.36 -1.30
C ASN A 132 -7.18 -19.86 -1.07
N PRO A 133 -7.97 -19.50 -0.05
CA PRO A 133 -8.48 -18.13 0.14
C PRO A 133 -7.43 -17.13 0.65
N THR A 134 -6.26 -17.61 1.04
CA THR A 134 -5.17 -16.82 1.62
C THR A 134 -3.84 -17.04 0.91
N ALA A 135 -3.87 -17.45 -0.36
CA ALA A 135 -2.66 -17.64 -1.17
C ALA A 135 -1.84 -16.34 -1.26
N ILE A 136 -2.52 -15.21 -1.44
CA ILE A 136 -1.91 -13.89 -1.53
C ILE A 136 -2.64 -12.96 -0.56
N VAL A 137 -1.96 -12.62 0.54
CA VAL A 137 -2.51 -11.74 1.59
C VAL A 137 -1.43 -10.75 2.05
N PRO A 138 -1.82 -9.57 2.54
CA PRO A 138 -0.86 -8.63 3.12
C PRO A 138 -0.10 -9.24 4.28
N GLN A 139 1.22 -9.02 4.30
CA GLN A 139 2.11 -9.44 5.37
C GLN A 139 2.51 -8.22 6.18
N VAL A 140 2.36 -8.29 7.50
CA VAL A 140 2.71 -7.19 8.42
C VAL A 140 3.93 -7.57 9.21
N GLN A 141 4.95 -6.72 9.17
CA GLN A 141 6.14 -6.81 9.97
C GLN A 141 6.19 -5.62 10.93
N THR A 142 6.08 -5.90 12.23
CA THR A 142 6.24 -4.87 13.26
C THR A 142 7.71 -4.46 13.37
N ALA A 143 7.96 -3.18 13.57
CA ALA A 143 9.29 -2.62 13.74
C ALA A 143 9.48 -2.06 15.17
N ASP A 144 10.74 -2.08 15.65
CA ASP A 144 11.08 -1.66 17.02
C ASP A 144 11.29 -0.14 17.17
N GLY A 145 10.69 0.67 16.31
CA GLY A 145 10.85 2.12 16.33
C GLY A 145 12.19 2.61 15.77
N ALA A 146 12.93 1.76 15.08
CA ALA A 146 14.17 2.14 14.40
C ALA A 146 13.92 3.18 13.30
N ALA A 147 14.92 4.01 13.02
CA ALA A 147 14.88 4.85 11.83
C ALA A 147 15.03 3.98 10.58
N LEU A 148 14.24 4.28 9.56
CA LEU A 148 14.37 3.67 8.23
C LEU A 148 14.68 4.78 7.23
N ASP A 149 15.93 4.89 6.84
CA ASP A 149 16.38 5.89 5.85
C ASP A 149 16.23 5.36 4.42
N VAL A 150 16.40 4.04 4.24
CA VAL A 150 16.29 3.36 2.93
C VAL A 150 15.34 2.20 3.05
N ALA A 151 14.29 2.23 2.24
CA ALA A 151 13.33 1.14 2.09
C ALA A 151 13.73 0.31 0.87
N ASN A 152 13.86 -1.01 1.04
CA ASN A 152 13.99 -1.93 -0.08
C ASN A 152 12.60 -2.43 -0.46
N VAL A 153 12.14 -2.04 -1.66
CA VAL A 153 10.82 -2.43 -2.18
C VAL A 153 11.02 -3.52 -3.23
N PRO A 154 10.67 -4.76 -2.94
CA PRO A 154 10.83 -5.88 -3.90
C PRO A 154 10.09 -5.61 -5.22
N ALA A 155 10.44 -6.33 -6.27
CA ALA A 155 9.69 -6.34 -7.53
C ALA A 155 8.20 -6.64 -7.29
N LYS A 156 7.31 -6.12 -8.12
CA LYS A 156 5.86 -6.43 -8.12
C LYS A 156 5.20 -6.33 -6.74
N THR A 157 5.62 -5.34 -5.94
CA THR A 157 5.21 -5.20 -4.54
C THR A 157 4.49 -3.88 -4.29
N PHE A 158 3.39 -3.95 -3.55
CA PHE A 158 2.83 -2.82 -2.83
C PHE A 158 3.31 -2.88 -1.38
N ALA A 159 4.06 -1.88 -0.96
CA ALA A 159 4.57 -1.72 0.40
C ALA A 159 4.00 -0.48 1.07
N MET A 160 3.62 -0.61 2.33
CA MET A 160 3.13 0.48 3.15
C MET A 160 3.98 0.57 4.42
N TYR A 161 4.54 1.74 4.66
CA TYR A 161 5.40 2.05 5.80
C TYR A 161 4.68 3.02 6.71
N ARG A 162 4.59 2.71 7.99
CA ARG A 162 4.00 3.60 9.00
C ARG A 162 5.09 4.11 9.93
N PHE A 163 5.18 5.43 10.03
CA PHE A 163 6.17 6.10 10.87
C PHE A 163 5.49 6.95 11.93
N LYS A 164 5.81 6.71 13.18
CA LYS A 164 5.45 7.59 14.28
C LYS A 164 6.33 8.83 14.26
N VAL A 165 5.72 10.00 14.36
CA VAL A 165 6.45 11.27 14.43
C VAL A 165 6.09 11.95 15.74
N GLU A 166 6.93 11.74 16.75
CA GLU A 166 6.77 12.39 18.05
C GLU A 166 7.67 13.61 18.14
N GLY A 167 7.10 14.73 18.59
CA GLY A 167 7.87 15.85 19.07
C GLY A 167 8.27 15.59 20.53
N ARG A 168 9.53 15.77 20.91
CA ARG A 168 9.84 15.94 22.34
C ARG A 168 9.01 17.11 22.86
N LYS A 169 8.28 16.85 23.97
CA LYS A 169 7.60 17.90 24.74
C LYS A 169 8.56 18.99 25.16
#